data_34590c2b24f4b599f420cbd02c33a7e3
#
_entry.id   34590c2b24f4b599f420cbd02c33a7e3
#
_cell.length_a   1.000
_cell.length_b   1.000
_cell.length_c   1.000
_cell.angle_alpha   90.00
_cell.angle_beta   90.00
_cell.angle_gamma   90.00
#
_symmetry.space_group_name_H-M   'P 1'
#
loop_
_entity.id
_entity.type
_entity.pdbx_description
1 polymer ?
#
loop_
_entity_poly.entity_id
_entity_poly.type
_entity_poly.pdbx_seq_one_letter_code
_entity_poly.pdbx_strand_id
1 'polypeptide(L)'
;GATGGNADAISADGRTIVGSFYSPTGNGAAVWRDGVLSVLPDLPGGTEYPSAINVSSDGSVIVGAVDSASGYSIARWVNGDLEVLKRLPSGGGFAPSGHELSDDGSIVLFTPGLMSEVWREGIGSKTFDLYAERHFGFSLASVIPDFMAAYVGEMTPDGNTFSGVLYDSNYSARSFILYLDPADYVVPEPSSLALAGCAAVGLLWAGRRSRAGRN
;
A
#
# COMPACT_ATOMS: atom_id res chain seq x y z
N GLY A 1 16.42 12.69 25.65
CA GLY A 1 15.12 12.86 25.01
C GLY A 1 15.24 12.95 23.51
N ALA A 2 14.14 12.87 22.78
CA ALA A 2 14.12 13.05 21.33
C ALA A 2 14.65 14.44 20.94
N THR A 3 15.41 14.52 19.86
CA THR A 3 15.95 15.77 19.31
C THR A 3 15.19 16.22 18.06
N GLY A 4 14.37 15.37 17.50
CA GLY A 4 13.51 15.62 16.32
C GLY A 4 12.58 14.46 16.04
N GLY A 5 11.78 14.60 15.00
CA GLY A 5 10.86 13.56 14.53
C GLY A 5 9.93 14.10 13.45
N ASN A 6 9.17 13.19 12.85
CA ASN A 6 8.11 13.48 11.89
C ASN A 6 6.78 12.95 12.43
N ALA A 7 5.70 13.62 12.08
CA ALA A 7 4.33 13.12 12.20
C ALA A 7 3.85 12.83 10.77
N ASP A 8 3.55 11.58 10.48
CA ASP A 8 3.29 11.13 9.11
C ASP A 8 1.80 10.88 8.85
N ALA A 9 1.06 10.40 9.86
CA ALA A 9 -0.39 10.19 9.74
C ALA A 9 -1.12 10.42 11.08
N ILE A 10 -2.44 10.57 10.98
CA ILE A 10 -3.35 10.80 12.11
C ILE A 10 -4.64 9.98 11.92
N SER A 11 -5.14 9.35 13.00
CA SER A 11 -6.42 8.63 13.00
C SER A 11 -7.62 9.58 12.78
N ALA A 12 -8.75 9.02 12.35
CA ALA A 12 -9.93 9.82 12.01
C ALA A 12 -10.48 10.63 13.19
N ASP A 13 -10.32 10.17 14.42
CA ASP A 13 -10.71 10.88 15.64
C ASP A 13 -9.67 11.91 16.13
N GLY A 14 -8.51 12.00 15.47
CA GLY A 14 -7.43 12.93 15.79
C GLY A 14 -6.63 12.57 17.05
N ARG A 15 -6.86 11.41 17.67
CA ARG A 15 -6.27 11.07 18.97
C ARG A 15 -4.99 10.24 18.86
N THR A 16 -4.80 9.55 17.74
CA THR A 16 -3.60 8.78 17.45
C THR A 16 -2.83 9.40 16.30
N ILE A 17 -1.61 9.85 16.57
CA ILE A 17 -0.67 10.35 15.56
C ILE A 17 0.48 9.37 15.48
N VAL A 18 0.99 9.08 14.29
CA VAL A 18 2.11 8.17 14.09
C VAL A 18 3.22 8.83 13.29
N GLY A 19 4.42 8.29 13.39
CA GLY A 19 5.58 8.83 12.69
C GLY A 19 6.90 8.22 13.17
N SER A 20 7.92 9.05 13.22
CA SER A 20 9.25 8.66 13.68
C SER A 20 9.81 9.68 14.67
N PHE A 21 10.74 9.25 15.51
CA PHE A 21 11.53 10.13 16.35
C PHE A 21 13.03 9.86 16.15
N TYR A 22 13.80 10.90 16.41
CA TYR A 22 15.26 10.86 16.36
C TYR A 22 15.84 11.22 17.73
N SER A 23 16.84 10.47 18.19
CA SER A 23 17.54 10.78 19.42
C SER A 23 19.01 10.39 19.33
N PRO A 24 19.89 10.95 20.20
CA PRO A 24 21.30 10.53 20.24
C PRO A 24 21.52 9.07 20.61
N THR A 25 20.52 8.42 21.19
CA THR A 25 20.58 7.03 21.63
C THR A 25 19.89 6.04 20.68
N GLY A 26 19.32 6.54 19.56
CA GLY A 26 18.66 5.73 18.53
C GLY A 26 17.40 6.41 17.99
N ASN A 27 16.95 5.91 16.85
CA ASN A 27 15.74 6.35 16.18
C ASN A 27 14.64 5.30 16.37
N GLY A 28 13.40 5.66 16.13
CA GLY A 28 12.31 4.70 16.31
C GLY A 28 11.01 5.14 15.65
N ALA A 29 10.19 4.15 15.36
CA ALA A 29 8.78 4.37 15.04
C ALA A 29 8.05 4.85 16.29
N ALA A 30 7.19 5.84 16.12
CA ALA A 30 6.56 6.56 17.23
C ALA A 30 5.05 6.61 17.07
N VAL A 31 4.35 6.58 18.21
CA VAL A 31 2.93 6.85 18.30
C VAL A 31 2.67 7.84 19.43
N TRP A 32 1.88 8.86 19.15
CA TRP A 32 1.32 9.77 20.14
C TRP A 32 -0.16 9.44 20.31
N ARG A 33 -0.56 9.07 21.53
CA ARG A 33 -1.95 8.86 21.89
C ARG A 33 -2.37 9.92 22.92
N ASP A 34 -3.38 10.71 22.60
CA ASP A 34 -3.82 11.83 23.42
C ASP A 34 -2.63 12.74 23.85
N GLY A 35 -1.66 12.95 22.94
CA GLY A 35 -0.47 13.77 23.17
C GLY A 35 0.68 13.07 23.92
N VAL A 36 0.52 11.82 24.33
CA VAL A 36 1.57 11.05 25.01
C VAL A 36 2.37 10.24 23.99
N LEU A 37 3.68 10.51 23.90
CA LEU A 37 4.60 9.77 23.04
C LEU A 37 4.91 8.39 23.62
N SER A 38 4.82 7.38 22.76
CA SER A 38 5.32 6.03 23.00
C SER A 38 6.13 5.54 21.80
N VAL A 39 7.16 4.75 22.07
CA VAL A 39 7.97 4.10 21.03
C VAL A 39 7.32 2.77 20.66
N LEU A 40 7.15 2.53 19.38
CA LEU A 40 6.63 1.26 18.90
C LEU A 40 7.74 0.18 18.92
N PRO A 41 7.40 -1.09 19.19
CA PRO A 41 8.34 -2.20 19.11
C PRO A 41 9.04 -2.28 17.75
N ASP A 42 10.32 -2.63 17.77
CA ASP A 42 11.16 -2.83 16.59
C ASP A 42 11.80 -4.22 16.59
N LEU A 43 12.43 -4.61 15.48
CA LEU A 43 13.16 -5.86 15.37
C LEU A 43 14.59 -5.72 15.96
N PRO A 44 15.15 -6.81 16.50
CA PRO A 44 16.50 -6.75 17.07
C PRO A 44 17.58 -6.50 16.00
N GLY A 45 18.56 -5.68 16.37
CA GLY A 45 19.81 -5.50 15.62
C GLY A 45 19.74 -4.58 14.41
N GLY A 46 18.66 -3.83 14.25
CA GLY A 46 18.56 -2.76 13.27
C GLY A 46 19.41 -1.54 13.65
N THR A 47 19.87 -0.80 12.66
CA THR A 47 20.69 0.42 12.81
C THR A 47 20.14 1.59 12.01
N GLU A 48 19.10 1.36 11.22
CA GLU A 48 18.49 2.33 10.32
C GLU A 48 17.34 3.10 11.00
N TYR A 49 16.40 3.57 10.23
CA TYR A 49 15.33 4.46 10.67
C TYR A 49 13.96 3.78 10.59
N PRO A 50 13.54 3.02 11.60
CA PRO A 50 12.17 2.51 11.65
C PRO A 50 11.17 3.68 11.70
N SER A 51 10.03 3.52 11.04
CA SER A 51 9.01 4.55 10.96
C SER A 51 7.61 3.95 10.95
N ALA A 52 6.69 4.63 11.61
CA ALA A 52 5.25 4.39 11.47
C ALA A 52 4.71 5.39 10.46
N ILE A 53 4.08 4.91 9.38
CA ILE A 53 3.78 5.71 8.19
C ILE A 53 2.29 6.01 8.07
N ASN A 54 1.43 5.04 8.44
CA ASN A 54 -0.02 5.22 8.37
C ASN A 54 -0.73 4.54 9.55
N VAL A 55 -1.97 4.94 9.82
CA VAL A 55 -2.77 4.48 10.96
C VAL A 55 -4.23 4.31 10.55
N SER A 56 -4.88 3.24 11.03
CA SER A 56 -6.31 2.99 10.81
C SER A 56 -7.20 4.08 11.40
N SER A 57 -8.42 4.19 10.91
CA SER A 57 -9.36 5.22 11.34
C SER A 57 -9.58 5.25 12.85
N ASP A 58 -9.58 4.08 13.51
CA ASP A 58 -9.76 3.94 14.96
C ASP A 58 -8.46 4.01 15.77
N GLY A 59 -7.30 4.13 15.10
CA GLY A 59 -5.99 4.18 15.74
C GLY A 59 -5.46 2.85 16.26
N SER A 60 -6.14 1.72 16.02
CA SER A 60 -5.77 0.41 16.56
C SER A 60 -4.69 -0.30 15.76
N VAL A 61 -4.62 -0.04 14.44
CA VAL A 61 -3.63 -0.62 13.52
C VAL A 61 -2.74 0.49 12.98
N ILE A 62 -1.45 0.28 13.06
CA ILE A 62 -0.42 1.17 12.52
C ILE A 62 0.41 0.36 11.53
N VAL A 63 0.82 0.93 10.41
CA VAL A 63 1.69 0.29 9.43
C VAL A 63 2.94 1.13 9.19
N GLY A 64 4.04 0.45 8.87
CA GLY A 64 5.29 1.14 8.59
C GLY A 64 6.43 0.19 8.25
N ALA A 65 7.64 0.68 8.45
CA ALA A 65 8.87 -0.07 8.26
C ALA A 65 9.58 -0.29 9.59
N VAL A 66 10.07 -1.49 9.77
CA VAL A 66 10.96 -1.87 10.87
C VAL A 66 12.29 -2.34 10.31
N ASP A 67 13.33 -2.18 11.10
CA ASP A 67 14.69 -2.59 10.70
C ASP A 67 15.22 -3.75 11.56
N SER A 68 16.09 -4.55 10.97
CA SER A 68 16.76 -5.64 11.65
C SER A 68 18.18 -5.79 11.10
N ALA A 69 19.01 -6.63 11.73
CA ALA A 69 20.35 -6.98 11.21
C ALA A 69 20.33 -7.52 9.77
N SER A 70 19.19 -7.97 9.26
CA SER A 70 19.00 -8.47 7.89
C SER A 70 18.33 -7.46 6.95
N GLY A 71 18.09 -6.22 7.39
CA GLY A 71 17.50 -5.14 6.63
C GLY A 71 16.03 -4.87 6.96
N TYR A 72 15.41 -4.04 6.14
CA TYR A 72 14.05 -3.57 6.34
C TYR A 72 12.99 -4.67 6.18
N SER A 73 11.90 -4.47 6.88
CA SER A 73 10.67 -5.25 6.73
C SER A 73 9.46 -4.31 6.76
N ILE A 74 8.43 -4.65 6.01
CA ILE A 74 7.11 -4.05 6.17
C ILE A 74 6.49 -4.69 7.40
N ALA A 75 5.93 -3.86 8.27
CA ALA A 75 5.33 -4.31 9.51
C ALA A 75 4.02 -3.57 9.80
N ARG A 76 3.20 -4.19 10.63
CA ARG A 76 2.09 -3.52 11.29
C ARG A 76 2.17 -3.72 12.81
N TRP A 77 1.59 -2.80 13.54
CA TRP A 77 1.38 -2.92 14.97
C TRP A 77 -0.12 -2.93 15.23
N VAL A 78 -0.61 -4.02 15.77
CA VAL A 78 -2.02 -4.18 16.16
C VAL A 78 -2.11 -4.03 17.67
N ASN A 79 -2.76 -2.97 18.14
CA ASN A 79 -2.81 -2.60 19.56
C ASN A 79 -1.43 -2.51 20.25
N GLY A 80 -0.39 -2.21 19.45
CA GLY A 80 1.00 -2.10 19.90
C GLY A 80 1.85 -3.36 19.71
N ASP A 81 1.26 -4.50 19.35
CA ASP A 81 1.98 -5.74 19.08
C ASP A 81 2.50 -5.77 17.65
N LEU A 82 3.81 -6.00 17.47
CA LEU A 82 4.49 -6.01 16.19
C LEU A 82 4.23 -7.30 15.40
N GLU A 83 3.77 -7.15 14.16
CA GLU A 83 3.66 -8.21 13.18
C GLU A 83 4.46 -7.86 11.91
N VAL A 84 5.34 -8.75 11.46
CA VAL A 84 6.07 -8.58 10.19
C VAL A 84 5.22 -9.10 9.04
N LEU A 85 4.86 -8.20 8.12
CA LEU A 85 4.05 -8.53 6.94
C LEU A 85 4.92 -9.07 5.81
N LYS A 86 6.09 -8.47 5.62
CA LYS A 86 7.04 -8.87 4.58
C LYS A 86 8.48 -8.49 4.95
N ARG A 87 9.40 -9.44 4.84
CA ARG A 87 10.83 -9.18 4.89
C ARG A 87 11.33 -8.76 3.52
N LEU A 88 12.15 -7.72 3.47
CA LEU A 88 12.76 -7.24 2.23
C LEU A 88 14.15 -7.84 2.06
N PRO A 89 14.62 -8.01 0.80
CA PRO A 89 15.98 -8.50 0.55
C PRO A 89 17.04 -7.60 1.18
N SER A 90 18.07 -8.18 1.76
CA SER A 90 19.22 -7.45 2.28
C SER A 90 19.93 -6.69 1.16
N GLY A 91 20.28 -5.42 1.39
CA GLY A 91 21.01 -4.58 0.42
C GLY A 91 20.12 -3.68 -0.44
N GLY A 92 18.81 -3.72 -0.30
CA GLY A 92 17.92 -2.67 -0.80
C GLY A 92 18.00 -1.47 0.15
N GLY A 93 18.89 -0.52 -0.13
CA GLY A 93 19.21 0.61 0.77
C GLY A 93 18.13 1.67 0.92
N PHE A 94 16.87 1.34 0.64
CA PHE A 94 15.76 2.28 0.78
C PHE A 94 14.65 1.67 1.63
N ALA A 95 14.18 2.45 2.59
CA ALA A 95 12.93 2.14 3.28
C ALA A 95 11.82 2.02 2.23
N PRO A 96 10.94 1.03 2.34
CA PRO A 96 9.80 0.91 1.44
C PRO A 96 8.93 2.16 1.52
N SER A 97 8.33 2.54 0.39
CA SER A 97 7.50 3.74 0.28
C SER A 97 6.04 3.37 0.02
N GLY A 98 5.15 4.35 0.19
CA GLY A 98 3.75 4.23 -0.19
C GLY A 98 3.02 3.18 0.64
N HIS A 99 2.83 3.43 1.94
CA HIS A 99 2.06 2.55 2.79
C HIS A 99 0.66 3.14 2.97
N GLU A 100 -0.31 2.58 2.25
CA GLU A 100 -1.72 2.85 2.48
C GLU A 100 -2.32 1.76 3.35
N LEU A 101 -3.31 2.12 4.13
CA LEU A 101 -3.98 1.25 5.07
C LEU A 101 -5.49 1.43 4.94
N SER A 102 -6.24 0.32 4.85
CA SER A 102 -7.71 0.40 4.95
C SER A 102 -8.14 0.83 6.36
N ASP A 103 -9.34 1.42 6.46
CA ASP A 103 -9.89 1.92 7.73
C ASP A 103 -9.88 0.90 8.85
N ASP A 104 -10.13 -0.38 8.51
CA ASP A 104 -10.14 -1.50 9.44
C ASP A 104 -8.77 -2.15 9.66
N GLY A 105 -7.73 -1.67 8.97
CA GLY A 105 -6.38 -2.22 9.07
C GLY A 105 -6.16 -3.58 8.40
N SER A 106 -7.14 -4.11 7.68
CA SER A 106 -7.10 -5.45 7.09
C SER A 106 -6.36 -5.53 5.75
N ILE A 107 -6.17 -4.38 5.08
CA ILE A 107 -5.49 -4.28 3.79
C ILE A 107 -4.36 -3.24 3.91
N VAL A 108 -3.17 -3.63 3.48
CA VAL A 108 -1.98 -2.75 3.41
C VAL A 108 -1.44 -2.75 1.99
N LEU A 109 -1.36 -1.56 1.40
CA LEU A 109 -0.69 -1.32 0.12
C LEU A 109 0.71 -0.77 0.39
N PHE A 110 1.72 -1.30 -0.25
CA PHE A 110 3.10 -0.83 -0.12
C PHE A 110 3.93 -1.11 -1.39
N THR A 111 5.03 -0.38 -1.55
CA THR A 111 5.91 -0.52 -2.72
C THR A 111 7.32 -0.87 -2.25
N PRO A 112 7.68 -2.17 -2.24
CA PRO A 112 8.99 -2.62 -1.77
C PRO A 112 10.10 -2.48 -2.82
N GLY A 113 9.78 -1.99 -4.00
CA GLY A 113 10.71 -1.86 -5.13
C GLY A 113 10.03 -1.24 -6.34
N LEU A 114 10.03 -1.92 -7.49
CA LEU A 114 9.43 -1.40 -8.73
C LEU A 114 7.94 -1.68 -8.86
N MET A 115 7.41 -2.64 -8.12
CA MET A 115 6.01 -3.05 -8.18
C MET A 115 5.35 -2.87 -6.82
N SER A 116 4.14 -2.36 -6.83
CA SER A 116 3.32 -2.31 -5.61
C SER A 116 2.81 -3.69 -5.25
N GLU A 117 2.69 -3.91 -3.96
CA GLU A 117 2.15 -5.12 -3.35
C GLU A 117 0.99 -4.77 -2.43
N VAL A 118 0.05 -5.68 -2.35
CA VAL A 118 -1.06 -5.64 -1.39
C VAL A 118 -0.89 -6.82 -0.44
N TRP A 119 -0.85 -6.51 0.84
CA TRP A 119 -1.02 -7.49 1.90
C TRP A 119 -2.48 -7.45 2.36
N ARG A 120 -3.06 -8.61 2.56
CA ARG A 120 -4.40 -8.74 3.13
C ARG A 120 -4.39 -9.78 4.25
N GLU A 121 -5.11 -9.47 5.31
CA GLU A 121 -5.24 -10.38 6.44
C GLU A 121 -5.80 -11.75 6.01
N GLY A 122 -5.18 -12.82 6.50
CA GLY A 122 -5.52 -14.20 6.12
C GLY A 122 -5.01 -14.67 4.75
N ILE A 123 -4.42 -13.78 3.93
CA ILE A 123 -3.95 -14.08 2.57
C ILE A 123 -2.44 -13.84 2.42
N GLY A 124 -1.90 -12.82 3.11
CA GLY A 124 -0.52 -12.38 2.98
C GLY A 124 -0.28 -11.45 1.78
N SER A 125 1.00 -11.16 1.48
CA SER A 125 1.41 -10.24 0.41
C SER A 125 1.33 -10.86 -0.98
N LYS A 126 0.86 -10.06 -1.94
CA LYS A 126 0.88 -10.36 -3.39
C LYS A 126 1.27 -9.10 -4.14
N THR A 127 1.96 -9.25 -5.28
CA THR A 127 2.10 -8.15 -6.25
C THR A 127 0.71 -7.70 -6.70
N PHE A 128 0.57 -6.42 -7.04
CA PHE A 128 -0.75 -5.85 -7.31
C PHE A 128 -1.45 -6.52 -8.50
N ASP A 129 -0.72 -6.95 -9.52
CA ASP A 129 -1.25 -7.71 -10.66
C ASP A 129 -1.84 -9.06 -10.24
N LEU A 130 -1.12 -9.82 -9.41
CA LEU A 130 -1.61 -11.10 -8.88
C LEU A 130 -2.77 -10.89 -7.88
N TYR A 131 -2.76 -9.79 -7.14
CA TYR A 131 -3.86 -9.43 -6.27
C TYR A 131 -5.11 -9.13 -7.09
N ALA A 132 -4.98 -8.31 -8.15
CA ALA A 132 -6.06 -7.99 -9.07
C ALA A 132 -6.62 -9.25 -9.77
N GLU A 133 -5.75 -10.11 -10.29
CA GLU A 133 -6.16 -11.34 -10.95
C GLU A 133 -6.91 -12.28 -9.99
N ARG A 134 -6.39 -12.47 -8.79
CA ARG A 134 -6.94 -13.44 -7.83
C ARG A 134 -8.23 -12.99 -7.18
N HIS A 135 -8.36 -11.70 -6.89
CA HIS A 135 -9.50 -11.15 -6.15
C HIS A 135 -10.58 -10.59 -7.06
N PHE A 136 -10.24 -10.24 -8.30
CA PHE A 136 -11.14 -9.56 -9.23
C PHE A 136 -11.27 -10.29 -10.57
N GLY A 137 -10.54 -11.38 -10.76
CA GLY A 137 -10.53 -12.11 -12.03
C GLY A 137 -9.99 -11.28 -13.20
N PHE A 138 -9.25 -10.21 -12.91
CA PHE A 138 -8.82 -9.22 -13.88
C PHE A 138 -7.29 -9.18 -13.97
N SER A 139 -6.77 -9.48 -15.17
CA SER A 139 -5.34 -9.41 -15.45
C SER A 139 -4.97 -8.03 -15.98
N LEU A 140 -4.06 -7.32 -15.29
CA LEU A 140 -3.52 -6.05 -15.77
C LEU A 140 -2.82 -6.18 -17.12
N ALA A 141 -2.20 -7.32 -17.40
CA ALA A 141 -1.60 -7.64 -18.70
C ALA A 141 -2.62 -7.68 -19.86
N SER A 142 -3.92 -7.86 -19.56
CA SER A 142 -4.97 -7.79 -20.58
C SER A 142 -5.31 -6.37 -21.02
N VAL A 143 -4.94 -5.37 -20.22
CA VAL A 143 -5.26 -3.94 -20.44
C VAL A 143 -4.15 -3.20 -21.17
N ILE A 144 -2.91 -3.57 -20.88
CA ILE A 144 -1.73 -2.95 -21.47
C ILE A 144 -0.85 -4.02 -22.10
N PRO A 145 -0.64 -3.98 -23.43
CA PRO A 145 0.32 -4.85 -24.07
C PRO A 145 1.70 -4.71 -23.46
N ASP A 146 2.43 -5.79 -23.33
CA ASP A 146 3.78 -5.82 -22.77
C ASP A 146 3.84 -5.26 -21.34
N PHE A 147 2.79 -5.48 -20.53
CA PHE A 147 2.73 -5.08 -19.14
C PHE A 147 3.98 -5.53 -18.36
N MET A 148 4.62 -4.59 -17.67
CA MET A 148 5.82 -4.83 -16.88
C MET A 148 5.59 -4.63 -15.40
N ALA A 149 4.96 -3.53 -15.01
CA ALA A 149 4.80 -3.17 -13.60
C ALA A 149 3.55 -2.32 -13.34
N ALA A 150 3.01 -2.43 -12.13
CA ALA A 150 2.02 -1.52 -11.57
C ALA A 150 2.62 -0.79 -10.36
N TYR A 151 2.59 0.52 -10.40
CA TYR A 151 2.80 1.37 -9.25
C TYR A 151 1.46 1.92 -8.79
N VAL A 152 0.99 1.46 -7.66
CA VAL A 152 -0.26 1.91 -7.04
C VAL A 152 0.09 2.96 -6.01
N GLY A 153 -0.41 4.18 -6.21
CA GLY A 153 -0.10 5.32 -5.34
C GLY A 153 -1.07 5.45 -4.18
N GLU A 154 -2.33 5.16 -4.45
CA GLU A 154 -3.40 5.41 -3.49
C GLU A 154 -4.40 4.26 -3.44
N MET A 155 -5.01 4.09 -2.27
CA MET A 155 -6.11 3.18 -2.01
C MET A 155 -7.17 3.91 -1.20
N THR A 156 -8.46 3.70 -1.53
CA THR A 156 -9.53 4.25 -0.68
C THR A 156 -9.58 3.57 0.69
N PRO A 157 -10.08 4.27 1.73
CA PRO A 157 -10.14 3.77 3.09
C PRO A 157 -10.88 2.42 3.24
N ASP A 158 -11.86 2.15 2.38
CA ASP A 158 -12.58 0.88 2.33
C ASP A 158 -11.83 -0.24 1.59
N GLY A 159 -10.65 0.07 1.01
CA GLY A 159 -9.84 -0.88 0.25
C GLY A 159 -10.42 -1.31 -1.10
N ASN A 160 -11.43 -0.59 -1.62
CA ASN A 160 -12.18 -0.99 -2.81
C ASN A 160 -11.81 -0.21 -4.09
N THR A 161 -11.05 0.87 -3.98
CA THR A 161 -10.61 1.64 -5.13
C THR A 161 -9.11 1.87 -5.05
N PHE A 162 -8.42 1.62 -6.16
CA PHE A 162 -6.98 1.82 -6.29
C PHE A 162 -6.70 2.74 -7.46
N SER A 163 -5.71 3.62 -7.31
CA SER A 163 -5.22 4.46 -8.40
C SER A 163 -3.71 4.40 -8.51
N GLY A 164 -3.21 4.58 -9.72
CA GLY A 164 -1.77 4.51 -9.93
C GLY A 164 -1.37 4.57 -11.40
N VAL A 165 -0.22 3.98 -11.69
CA VAL A 165 0.40 3.97 -13.01
C VAL A 165 0.80 2.56 -13.39
N LEU A 166 0.44 2.16 -14.62
CA LEU A 166 0.91 0.93 -15.25
C LEU A 166 2.06 1.27 -16.21
N TYR A 167 3.08 0.45 -16.20
CA TYR A 167 4.24 0.56 -17.10
C TYR A 167 4.30 -0.62 -18.04
N ASP A 168 4.56 -0.35 -19.32
CA ASP A 168 4.93 -1.37 -20.31
C ASP A 168 6.46 -1.60 -20.34
N SER A 169 6.92 -2.57 -21.12
CA SER A 169 8.34 -2.91 -21.27
C SER A 169 9.20 -1.80 -21.86
N ASN A 170 8.60 -0.76 -22.45
CA ASN A 170 9.27 0.44 -22.96
C ASN A 170 9.25 1.59 -21.94
N TYR A 171 8.83 1.33 -20.69
CA TYR A 171 8.63 2.34 -19.65
C TYR A 171 7.58 3.41 -20.01
N SER A 172 6.66 3.11 -20.93
CA SER A 172 5.53 4.00 -21.19
C SER A 172 4.54 3.88 -20.03
N ALA A 173 4.13 5.03 -19.51
CA ALA A 173 3.29 5.12 -18.34
C ALA A 173 1.82 5.38 -18.70
N ARG A 174 0.89 4.67 -18.06
CA ARG A 174 -0.56 4.91 -18.17
C ARG A 174 -1.20 4.95 -16.80
N SER A 175 -1.84 6.05 -16.48
CA SER A 175 -2.61 6.15 -15.24
C SER A 175 -3.85 5.25 -15.29
N PHE A 176 -4.20 4.69 -14.15
CA PHE A 176 -5.42 3.88 -13.99
C PHE A 176 -6.17 4.25 -12.72
N ILE A 177 -7.45 3.99 -12.72
CA ILE A 177 -8.28 3.87 -11.52
C ILE A 177 -9.00 2.53 -11.64
N LEU A 178 -8.86 1.70 -10.62
CA LEU A 178 -9.53 0.40 -10.52
C LEU A 178 -10.56 0.47 -9.41
N TYR A 179 -11.82 0.34 -9.78
CA TYR A 179 -12.95 0.26 -8.85
C TYR A 179 -13.32 -1.19 -8.62
N LEU A 180 -13.49 -1.53 -7.38
CA LEU A 180 -13.91 -2.84 -6.94
C LEU A 180 -15.30 -2.67 -6.32
N ASP A 181 -16.34 -2.83 -7.13
CA ASP A 181 -17.70 -2.82 -6.59
C ASP A 181 -17.98 -4.15 -5.86
N PRO A 182 -18.30 -4.11 -4.57
CA PRO A 182 -18.69 -5.31 -3.84
C PRO A 182 -19.92 -6.03 -4.45
N ALA A 183 -20.75 -5.32 -5.20
CA ALA A 183 -21.89 -5.89 -5.91
C ALA A 183 -21.47 -6.73 -7.13
N ASP A 184 -20.28 -6.49 -7.68
CA ASP A 184 -19.70 -7.27 -8.79
C ASP A 184 -19.03 -8.56 -8.33
N TYR A 185 -18.97 -8.80 -7.02
CA TYR A 185 -18.49 -10.05 -6.39
C TYR A 185 -19.48 -11.21 -6.47
N VAL A 186 -20.32 -11.25 -7.45
CA VAL A 186 -20.94 -12.50 -7.84
C VAL A 186 -19.84 -13.32 -8.52
N VAL A 187 -19.27 -14.29 -7.79
CA VAL A 187 -18.42 -15.33 -8.39
C VAL A 187 -19.21 -15.89 -9.57
N PRO A 188 -18.82 -15.59 -10.82
CA PRO A 188 -19.58 -16.12 -11.95
C PRO A 188 -19.44 -17.64 -11.87
N GLU A 189 -20.55 -18.33 -11.94
CA GLU A 189 -20.53 -19.77 -12.21
C GLU A 189 -19.63 -20.04 -13.43
N PRO A 190 -18.84 -21.12 -13.49
CA PRO A 190 -17.85 -21.36 -14.55
C PRO A 190 -18.34 -21.23 -15.99
N SER A 191 -19.66 -21.24 -16.22
CA SER A 191 -20.30 -21.07 -17.52
C SER A 191 -20.65 -19.63 -17.92
N SER A 192 -20.50 -18.64 -16.99
CA SER A 192 -20.87 -17.22 -17.22
C SER A 192 -19.67 -16.30 -17.42
N LEU A 193 -18.46 -16.81 -17.32
CA LEU A 193 -17.20 -16.05 -17.32
C LEU A 193 -16.88 -15.29 -18.61
N ALA A 194 -17.57 -15.58 -19.71
CA ALA A 194 -17.23 -14.98 -21.01
C ALA A 194 -17.87 -13.59 -21.26
N LEU A 195 -18.89 -13.18 -20.50
CA LEU A 195 -19.61 -11.93 -20.77
C LEU A 195 -19.66 -10.92 -19.61
N ALA A 196 -19.38 -11.31 -18.38
CA ALA A 196 -19.44 -10.42 -17.21
C ALA A 196 -18.14 -9.62 -17.00
N GLY A 197 -17.00 -10.05 -17.53
CA GLY A 197 -15.71 -9.39 -17.36
C GLY A 197 -15.57 -8.01 -18.01
N CYS A 198 -16.53 -7.58 -18.83
CA CYS A 198 -16.49 -6.26 -19.49
C CYS A 198 -17.33 -5.19 -18.80
N ALA A 199 -18.18 -5.53 -17.85
CA ALA A 199 -19.12 -4.58 -17.25
C ALA A 199 -18.65 -3.95 -15.94
N ALA A 200 -17.69 -4.55 -15.24
CA ALA A 200 -17.25 -4.11 -13.93
C ALA A 200 -15.95 -3.27 -13.93
N VAL A 201 -15.29 -3.13 -15.08
CA VAL A 201 -14.07 -2.33 -15.19
C VAL A 201 -14.39 -1.03 -15.91
N GLY A 202 -14.86 -0.02 -15.16
CA GLY A 202 -14.98 1.35 -15.64
C GLY A 202 -13.59 1.98 -15.80
N LEU A 203 -12.84 1.62 -16.83
CA LEU A 203 -11.65 2.35 -17.24
C LEU A 203 -12.10 3.67 -17.88
N LEU A 204 -12.18 4.73 -17.09
CA LEU A 204 -12.32 6.08 -17.61
C LEU A 204 -11.03 6.50 -18.32
N TRP A 205 -11.00 6.23 -19.61
CA TRP A 205 -9.96 6.65 -20.52
C TRP A 205 -10.06 8.15 -20.77
N ALA A 206 -9.33 8.99 -20.03
CA ALA A 206 -9.16 10.40 -20.33
C ALA A 206 -8.15 10.58 -21.47
N GLY A 207 -8.50 10.08 -22.65
CA GLY A 207 -7.77 10.35 -23.88
C GLY A 207 -8.05 11.77 -24.34
N ARG A 208 -7.13 12.69 -24.12
CA ARG A 208 -7.13 14.03 -24.70
C ARG A 208 -6.97 13.89 -26.23
N ARG A 209 -8.08 13.91 -26.95
CA ARG A 209 -8.05 14.12 -28.40
C ARG A 209 -7.60 15.55 -28.65
N SER A 210 -6.35 15.75 -29.08
CA SER A 210 -5.94 16.98 -29.76
C SER A 210 -6.75 17.08 -31.05
N ARG A 211 -7.65 18.05 -31.12
CA ARG A 211 -8.21 18.49 -32.38
C ARG A 211 -7.12 19.15 -33.21
N ALA A 212 -6.55 18.43 -34.15
CA ALA A 212 -5.85 19.07 -35.27
C ALA A 212 -6.94 19.76 -36.10
N GLY A 213 -6.96 21.09 -36.07
CA GLY A 213 -7.80 21.90 -36.91
C GLY A 213 -7.40 21.69 -38.37
N ARG A 214 -8.39 21.46 -39.22
CA ARG A 214 -8.28 21.76 -40.67
C ARG A 214 -8.58 23.24 -40.85
N ASN A 215 -7.66 23.91 -41.42
CA ASN A 215 -7.82 24.78 -42.59
C ASN A 215 -6.43 25.13 -43.08
#